data_f1f46503ddaead67d52ec2af61bf02ab
#
_entry.id   f1f46503ddaead67d52ec2af61bf02ab
#
_cell.length_a   1.000
_cell.length_b   1.000
_cell.length_c   1.000
_cell.angle_alpha   90.00
_cell.angle_beta   90.00
_cell.angle_gamma   90.00
#
_symmetry.space_group_name_H-M   'P 1'
#
loop_
_entity.id
_entity.type
_entity.pdbx_description
1 polymer ?
#
loop_
_entity_poly.entity_id
_entity_poly.type
_entity_poly.pdbx_seq_one_letter_code
_entity_poly.pdbx_strand_id
1 'polypeptide(L)' 'EKLLWNIVDSRNTVHLKLLQFLGFKFLRKFEHGPNNIQFIEFCRVCTRS' A
#
# COMPACT_ATOMS: atom_id res chain seq x y z
N GLU A 1 -12.54 13.05 -8.85
CA GLU A 1 -12.22 11.77 -8.22
C GLU A 1 -10.89 11.24 -8.73
N LYS A 2 -10.05 10.83 -7.82
CA LYS A 2 -8.71 10.43 -8.18
C LYS A 2 -8.33 9.17 -7.40
N LEU A 3 -7.77 8.20 -8.10
CA LEU A 3 -7.31 6.96 -7.47
C LEU A 3 -5.80 6.99 -7.34
N LEU A 4 -5.32 6.85 -6.12
CA LEU A 4 -3.90 6.69 -5.85
C LEU A 4 -3.64 5.23 -5.53
N TRP A 5 -2.72 4.62 -6.27
CA TRP A 5 -2.43 3.20 -6.14
C TRP A 5 -0.93 2.99 -6.18
N ASN A 6 -0.44 2.08 -5.36
CA ASN A 6 0.97 1.72 -5.37
C ASN A 6 1.19 0.46 -4.56
N ILE A 7 2.45 0.04 -4.45
CA ILE A 7 2.84 -1.11 -3.66
C ILE A 7 3.98 -0.70 -2.74
N VAL A 8 4.11 -1.41 -1.62
CA VAL A 8 5.14 -1.14 -0.63
C VAL A 8 5.68 -2.46 -0.08
N ASP A 9 6.98 -2.48 0.24
CA ASP A 9 7.60 -3.63 0.88
C ASP A 9 7.00 -3.81 2.27
N SER A 10 6.52 -5.04 2.56
CA SER A 10 5.87 -5.33 3.84
C SER A 10 6.79 -5.15 5.04
N ARG A 11 8.10 -5.12 4.82
CA ARG A 11 9.07 -4.91 5.89
C ARG A 11 9.19 -3.46 6.31
N ASN A 12 8.67 -2.56 5.51
CA ASN A 12 8.73 -1.13 5.80
C ASN A 12 7.56 -0.73 6.72
N THR A 13 7.66 -1.12 7.99
CA THR A 13 6.57 -0.94 8.95
C THR A 13 6.24 0.52 9.19
N VAL A 14 7.24 1.39 9.16
CA VAL A 14 7.01 2.81 9.35
C VAL A 14 6.14 3.38 8.23
N HIS A 15 6.44 2.98 6.99
CA HIS A 15 5.68 3.42 5.85
C HIS A 15 4.24 2.88 5.87
N LEU A 16 4.10 1.62 6.30
CA LEU A 16 2.78 1.01 6.41
C LEU A 16 1.91 1.75 7.43
N LYS A 17 2.49 2.13 8.55
CA LYS A 17 1.76 2.88 9.57
C LYS A 17 1.35 4.26 9.05
N LEU A 18 2.23 4.90 8.31
CA LEU A 18 1.94 6.20 7.72
C LEU A 18 0.80 6.10 6.73
N LEU A 19 0.83 5.09 5.86
CA LEU A 19 -0.22 4.88 4.87
C LEU A 19 -1.57 4.64 5.54
N GLN A 20 -1.58 3.86 6.61
CA GLN A 20 -2.79 3.60 7.36
C GLN A 20 -3.32 4.88 7.99
N PHE A 21 -2.43 5.68 8.54
CA PHE A 21 -2.81 6.97 9.13
C PHE A 21 -3.41 7.91 8.10
N LEU A 22 -2.91 7.87 6.87
CA LEU A 22 -3.38 8.73 5.79
C LEU A 22 -4.68 8.23 5.15
N GLY A 23 -5.17 7.07 5.58
CA GLY A 23 -6.44 6.56 5.08
C GLY A 23 -6.34 5.66 3.86
N PHE A 24 -5.18 5.13 3.58
CA PHE A 24 -5.03 4.18 2.50
C PHE A 24 -5.61 2.83 2.89
N LYS A 25 -6.15 2.12 1.92
CA LYS A 25 -6.65 0.76 2.10
C LYS A 25 -5.64 -0.23 1.58
N PHE A 26 -5.35 -1.26 2.36
CA PHE A 26 -4.49 -2.34 1.93
C PHE A 26 -5.35 -3.39 1.23
N LEU A 27 -4.95 -3.74 0.01
CA LEU A 27 -5.74 -4.63 -0.84
C LEU A 27 -5.31 -6.07 -0.69
N ARG A 28 -4.01 -6.35 -0.84
CA ARG A 28 -3.53 -7.72 -0.75
C ARG A 28 -2.02 -7.74 -0.56
N LYS A 29 -1.54 -8.89 -0.10
CA LYS A 29 -0.11 -9.18 -0.05
C LYS A 29 0.25 -10.12 -1.17
N PHE A 30 1.43 -9.96 -1.71
CA PHE A 30 1.93 -10.89 -2.72
C PHE A 30 3.45 -10.93 -2.65
N GLU A 31 4.01 -12.04 -3.12
CA GLU A 31 5.45 -12.21 -3.19
C GLU A 31 5.95 -11.83 -4.56
N HIS A 32 7.10 -11.20 -4.61
CA HIS A 32 7.67 -10.77 -5.88
C HIS A 32 9.19 -10.88 -5.81
N GLY A 33 9.79 -11.29 -6.92
CA GLY A 33 11.23 -11.38 -7.05
C GLY A 33 11.81 -12.68 -6.54
N PRO A 34 13.10 -12.93 -6.83
CA PRO A 34 13.75 -14.19 -6.50
C PRO A 34 13.93 -14.42 -5.00
N ASN A 35 13.84 -13.38 -4.20
CA ASN A 35 14.01 -13.47 -2.75
C ASN A 35 12.69 -13.63 -2.02
N ASN A 36 11.59 -13.80 -2.73
CA ASN A 36 10.26 -13.95 -2.14
C ASN A 36 9.92 -12.81 -1.18
N ILE A 37 10.24 -11.60 -1.58
CA ILE A 37 9.92 -10.42 -0.77
C ILE A 37 8.44 -10.14 -0.89
N GLN A 38 7.79 -9.96 0.25
CA GLN A 38 6.37 -9.68 0.28
C GLN A 38 6.12 -8.19 0.11
N PHE A 39 5.20 -7.86 -0.79
CA PHE A 39 4.74 -6.50 -1.03
C PHE A 39 3.27 -6.39 -0.68
N ILE A 40 2.87 -5.22 -0.28
CA ILE A 40 1.47 -4.93 0.03
C ILE A 40 0.96 -3.91 -0.97
N GLU A 41 -0.11 -4.27 -1.64
CA GLU A 41 -0.80 -3.38 -2.57
C GLU A 41 -1.76 -2.50 -1.79
N PHE A 42 -1.77 -1.21 -2.08
CA PHE A 42 -2.66 -0.29 -1.39
C PHE A 42 -3.20 0.75 -2.35
N CYS A 43 -4.32 1.33 -1.96
CA CYS A 43 -4.92 2.39 -2.75
C CYS A 43 -5.71 3.36 -1.87
N ARG A 44 -5.97 4.51 -2.42
CA ARG A 44 -6.82 5.51 -1.79
C ARG A 44 -7.59 6.24 -2.86
N VAL A 45 -8.91 6.32 -2.66
CA VAL A 45 -9.75 7.11 -3.53
C VAL A 45 -9.87 8.50 -2.94
N CYS A 46 -9.38 9.48 -3.67
CA CYS A 46 -9.49 10.88 -3.26
C CYS A 46 -10.74 11.46 -3.88
N THR A 47 -11.74 11.66 -3.06
CA THR A 47 -12.98 12.26 -3.52
C THR A 47 -12.99 13.73 -3.12
N ARG A 48 -13.34 14.56 -4.05
CA ARG A 48 -13.44 15.96 -3.78
C ARG A 48 -14.82 16.29 -3.27
N SER A 49 -14.88 16.85 -2.11
CA SER A 49 -16.18 17.23 -1.55
C SER A 49 -16.46 18.70 -1.71
#